data_ecc12dfa1f34a903b1bc6be801116a25
#
_entry.id   ecc12dfa1f34a903b1bc6be801116a25
#
_cell.length_a   1.000
_cell.length_b   1.000
_cell.length_c   1.000
_cell.angle_alpha   90.00
_cell.angle_beta   90.00
_cell.angle_gamma   90.00
#
_symmetry.space_group_name_H-M   'P 1'
#
loop_
_entity.id
_entity.type
_entity.pdbx_description
1 polymer ?
#
loop_
_entity_poly.entity_id
_entity_poly.type
_entity_poly.pdbx_seq_one_letter_code
_entity_poly.pdbx_strand_id
1 'polypeptide(L)'
;MKRPVLLLSAAAFAIRLVYILQLRSEPLFLYPVVDALSYDRWARTILQGHLLGTGVFYQDPLYPYLLAAFYGVFGASRLPLALAQAGLDALGSALLARTGARLFSPAVGLLAGAGFALYAPAVFYVGVFEKTTLMLFLVNLLLWCLAESRPLASGLALGSLLLCRGNFFLFAPAAAAWQRSWKAAAALAGGCLLFVAPVTLRNLVVGKDLVLTTSQAGWNFYKGNCPEATGGLVEPFGVRNVPEHEEVEMRTLAGGGRPSQVSRFWFRQGLSFIASRPAAWLLLTWRKLVLLSNAFELSDVYDFYYFESRSSLLKLLPLGFGLLFPLAAGGAALAVVRKRSMLPILLAACYGASLLAFYLTGRYRIALIPPLLLYAAYGLREVWSQPRGRGLWAACVLPLLVLVRVPVSGTNLDRSRFVAATELIRHGRPQEAVCALSAMLPRNASCPRLHYNLGMALLRSGREAESLDAFEDSLRHASGELREHALENAAALKAKGIRGAGSTAASDGYCPLEMIYNPP
;
A
#
# COMPACT_ATOMS: atom_id res chain seq x y z
N MET A 1 -0.23 -2.90 33.94
CA MET A 1 -0.23 -2.97 32.46
C MET A 1 -1.51 -3.54 31.85
N LYS A 2 -2.16 -4.61 32.37
CA LYS A 2 -3.31 -5.23 31.67
C LYS A 2 -4.46 -4.26 31.36
N ARG A 3 -5.00 -3.55 32.38
CA ARG A 3 -6.11 -2.60 32.20
C ARG A 3 -5.80 -1.43 31.23
N PRO A 4 -4.66 -0.68 31.37
CA PRO A 4 -4.35 0.38 30.44
C PRO A 4 -4.20 -0.08 28.98
N VAL A 5 -3.61 -1.25 28.74
CA VAL A 5 -3.48 -1.82 27.38
C VAL A 5 -4.83 -2.21 26.79
N LEU A 6 -5.73 -2.77 27.61
CA LEU A 6 -7.10 -3.09 27.17
C LEU A 6 -7.88 -1.84 26.79
N LEU A 7 -7.83 -0.80 27.63
CA LEU A 7 -8.48 0.49 27.34
C LEU A 7 -7.92 1.14 26.07
N LEU A 8 -6.60 1.09 25.89
CA LEU A 8 -5.94 1.56 24.69
C LEU A 8 -6.43 0.83 23.44
N SER A 9 -6.49 -0.50 23.50
CA SER A 9 -6.99 -1.31 22.37
C SER A 9 -8.46 -1.02 22.07
N ALA A 10 -9.29 -0.86 23.10
CA ALA A 10 -10.69 -0.49 22.94
C ALA A 10 -10.84 0.91 22.29
N ALA A 11 -10.05 1.89 22.73
CA ALA A 11 -10.02 3.22 22.15
C ALA A 11 -9.53 3.18 20.69
N ALA A 12 -8.47 2.40 20.39
CA ALA A 12 -7.99 2.19 19.03
C ALA A 12 -9.10 1.60 18.14
N PHE A 13 -9.83 0.59 18.61
CA PHE A 13 -10.95 0.00 17.88
C PHE A 13 -12.07 1.03 17.65
N ALA A 14 -12.43 1.81 18.66
CA ALA A 14 -13.47 2.85 18.53
C ALA A 14 -13.12 3.90 17.48
N ILE A 15 -11.86 4.34 17.41
CA ILE A 15 -11.37 5.26 16.37
C ILE A 15 -11.58 4.65 14.97
N ARG A 16 -11.21 3.37 14.78
CA ARG A 16 -11.39 2.67 13.49
C ARG A 16 -12.86 2.49 13.13
N LEU A 17 -13.69 2.20 14.13
CA LEU A 17 -15.14 2.08 13.94
C LEU A 17 -15.74 3.39 13.43
N VAL A 18 -15.39 4.53 14.04
CA VAL A 18 -15.86 5.85 13.58
C VAL A 18 -15.42 6.09 12.13
N TYR A 19 -14.18 5.77 11.80
CA TYR A 19 -13.67 5.89 10.42
C TYR A 19 -14.47 5.02 9.42
N ILE A 20 -14.68 3.75 9.74
CA ILE A 20 -15.47 2.81 8.90
C ILE A 20 -16.88 3.35 8.67
N LEU A 21 -17.52 3.87 9.71
CA LEU A 21 -18.86 4.44 9.61
C LEU A 21 -18.92 5.68 8.70
N GLN A 22 -17.86 6.49 8.67
CA GLN A 22 -17.75 7.63 7.74
C GLN A 22 -17.57 7.17 6.29
N LEU A 23 -16.92 6.04 6.06
CA LEU A 23 -16.63 5.52 4.72
C LEU A 23 -17.70 4.59 4.13
N ARG A 24 -18.72 4.21 4.87
CA ARG A 24 -19.67 3.14 4.49
C ARG A 24 -20.39 3.36 3.15
N SER A 25 -20.47 4.61 2.68
CA SER A 25 -21.10 4.99 1.40
C SER A 25 -20.08 5.34 0.30
N GLU A 26 -18.78 5.38 0.65
CA GLU A 26 -17.73 5.77 -0.30
C GLU A 26 -17.51 4.69 -1.37
N PRO A 27 -17.46 5.07 -2.68
CA PRO A 27 -17.31 4.11 -3.77
C PRO A 27 -16.09 3.21 -3.64
N LEU A 28 -14.91 3.76 -3.30
CA LEU A 28 -13.68 2.98 -3.16
C LEU A 28 -13.62 2.09 -1.90
N PHE A 29 -14.52 2.31 -0.93
CA PHE A 29 -14.75 1.37 0.17
C PHE A 29 -15.68 0.23 -0.26
N LEU A 30 -16.74 0.54 -1.01
CA LEU A 30 -17.73 -0.45 -1.45
C LEU A 30 -17.20 -1.36 -2.57
N TYR A 31 -16.47 -0.77 -3.50
CA TYR A 31 -16.02 -1.41 -4.74
C TYR A 31 -14.49 -1.47 -4.76
N PRO A 32 -13.89 -2.64 -4.48
CA PRO A 32 -12.44 -2.78 -4.51
C PRO A 32 -11.91 -2.65 -5.94
N VAL A 33 -10.71 -2.09 -6.06
CA VAL A 33 -10.04 -1.88 -7.34
C VAL A 33 -8.63 -2.48 -7.33
N VAL A 34 -8.08 -2.75 -8.49
CA VAL A 34 -6.71 -3.24 -8.72
C VAL A 34 -6.36 -4.43 -7.80
N ASP A 35 -5.39 -4.29 -6.91
CA ASP A 35 -4.94 -5.36 -6.01
C ASP A 35 -6.06 -5.88 -5.09
N ALA A 36 -6.87 -4.98 -4.53
CA ALA A 36 -7.98 -5.36 -3.66
C ALA A 36 -9.04 -6.19 -4.42
N LEU A 37 -9.30 -5.85 -5.68
CA LEU A 37 -10.19 -6.61 -6.56
C LEU A 37 -9.58 -7.97 -6.92
N SER A 38 -8.28 -8.02 -7.22
CA SER A 38 -7.56 -9.27 -7.49
C SER A 38 -7.63 -10.21 -6.28
N TYR A 39 -7.38 -9.72 -5.07
CA TYR A 39 -7.51 -10.53 -3.84
C TYR A 39 -8.95 -11.00 -3.58
N ASP A 40 -9.95 -10.15 -3.84
CA ASP A 40 -11.37 -10.52 -3.70
C ASP A 40 -11.73 -11.66 -4.68
N ARG A 41 -11.35 -11.54 -5.95
CA ARG A 41 -11.56 -12.57 -6.98
C ARG A 41 -10.84 -13.87 -6.60
N TRP A 42 -9.60 -13.78 -6.19
CA TRP A 42 -8.81 -14.95 -5.78
C TRP A 42 -9.43 -15.66 -4.58
N ALA A 43 -9.87 -14.92 -3.56
CA ALA A 43 -10.58 -15.51 -2.41
C ALA A 43 -11.87 -16.24 -2.81
N ARG A 44 -12.64 -15.68 -3.74
CA ARG A 44 -13.85 -16.34 -4.30
C ARG A 44 -13.51 -17.60 -5.08
N THR A 45 -12.45 -17.58 -5.87
CA THR A 45 -11.94 -18.76 -6.60
C THR A 45 -11.52 -19.88 -5.65
N ILE A 46 -10.87 -19.53 -4.51
CA ILE A 46 -10.54 -20.50 -3.45
C ILE A 46 -11.81 -21.14 -2.87
N LEU A 47 -12.86 -20.35 -2.60
CA LEU A 47 -14.14 -20.85 -2.07
C LEU A 47 -14.87 -21.76 -3.06
N GLN A 48 -14.67 -21.60 -4.36
CA GLN A 48 -15.19 -22.48 -5.42
C GLN A 48 -14.44 -23.81 -5.51
N GLY A 49 -13.48 -24.08 -4.62
CA GLY A 49 -12.72 -25.34 -4.58
C GLY A 49 -11.35 -25.29 -5.25
N HIS A 50 -10.96 -24.17 -5.87
CA HIS A 50 -9.66 -24.02 -6.55
C HIS A 50 -8.55 -23.60 -5.57
N LEU A 51 -8.34 -24.41 -4.52
CA LEU A 51 -7.40 -24.11 -3.44
C LEU A 51 -5.96 -23.93 -3.93
N LEU A 52 -5.53 -24.73 -4.89
CA LEU A 52 -4.13 -24.72 -5.32
C LEU A 52 -3.86 -23.77 -6.51
N GLY A 53 -4.88 -23.28 -7.21
CA GLY A 53 -4.70 -22.53 -8.45
C GLY A 53 -3.96 -23.35 -9.53
N THR A 54 -3.51 -22.70 -10.61
CA THR A 54 -2.97 -23.38 -11.81
C THR A 54 -1.49 -23.12 -12.11
N GLY A 55 -0.88 -22.07 -11.54
CA GLY A 55 0.50 -21.66 -11.81
C GLY A 55 1.28 -21.32 -10.55
N VAL A 56 2.49 -20.82 -10.67
CA VAL A 56 3.23 -20.20 -9.56
C VAL A 56 2.46 -18.98 -9.05
N PHE A 57 2.49 -18.73 -7.75
CA PHE A 57 1.89 -17.53 -7.23
C PHE A 57 2.60 -16.28 -7.74
N TYR A 58 1.86 -15.39 -8.39
CA TYR A 58 2.35 -14.08 -8.81
C TYR A 58 2.34 -13.11 -7.63
N GLN A 59 1.19 -12.93 -6.98
CA GLN A 59 1.02 -12.11 -5.78
C GLN A 59 1.15 -12.93 -4.49
N ASP A 60 1.34 -12.23 -3.36
CA ASP A 60 1.51 -12.85 -2.03
C ASP A 60 0.23 -13.57 -1.57
N PRO A 61 0.31 -14.88 -1.23
CA PRO A 61 -0.87 -15.72 -1.05
C PRO A 61 -1.55 -15.60 0.32
N LEU A 62 -0.88 -15.12 1.37
CA LEU A 62 -1.45 -15.19 2.73
C LEU A 62 -2.80 -14.47 2.84
N TYR A 63 -2.90 -13.26 2.29
CA TYR A 63 -4.10 -12.45 2.43
C TYR A 63 -5.32 -13.04 1.72
N PRO A 64 -5.27 -13.46 0.42
CA PRO A 64 -6.43 -14.07 -0.23
C PRO A 64 -6.89 -15.38 0.40
N TYR A 65 -5.99 -16.20 0.98
CA TYR A 65 -6.40 -17.40 1.71
C TYR A 65 -7.13 -17.06 3.02
N LEU A 66 -6.63 -16.06 3.79
CA LEU A 66 -7.33 -15.57 4.98
C LEU A 66 -8.66 -14.90 4.61
N LEU A 67 -8.70 -14.18 3.51
CA LEU A 67 -9.91 -13.56 3.01
C LEU A 67 -10.95 -14.62 2.59
N ALA A 68 -10.53 -15.71 1.93
CA ALA A 68 -11.40 -16.83 1.60
C ALA A 68 -11.98 -17.50 2.85
N ALA A 69 -11.13 -17.78 3.85
CA ALA A 69 -11.59 -18.32 5.13
C ALA A 69 -12.59 -17.38 5.83
N PHE A 70 -12.33 -16.07 5.81
CA PHE A 70 -13.25 -15.06 6.34
C PHE A 70 -14.58 -15.06 5.57
N TYR A 71 -14.55 -15.08 4.25
CA TYR A 71 -15.76 -15.10 3.42
C TYR A 71 -16.57 -16.38 3.59
N GLY A 72 -15.93 -17.51 3.84
CA GLY A 72 -16.62 -18.78 4.13
C GLY A 72 -17.44 -18.75 5.42
N VAL A 73 -17.04 -17.92 6.39
CA VAL A 73 -17.74 -17.81 7.69
C VAL A 73 -18.73 -16.63 7.72
N PHE A 74 -18.31 -15.47 7.23
CA PHE A 74 -19.05 -14.19 7.38
C PHE A 74 -19.67 -13.66 6.07
N GLY A 75 -19.46 -14.36 4.95
CA GLY A 75 -19.82 -13.86 3.63
C GLY A 75 -18.88 -12.76 3.13
N ALA A 76 -18.99 -12.45 1.84
CA ALA A 76 -18.15 -11.46 1.16
C ALA A 76 -18.66 -10.01 1.35
N SER A 77 -19.01 -9.65 2.59
CA SER A 77 -19.49 -8.32 2.95
C SER A 77 -18.34 -7.42 3.40
N ARG A 78 -18.36 -6.15 2.98
CA ARG A 78 -17.29 -5.18 3.26
C ARG A 78 -17.25 -4.76 4.73
N LEU A 79 -18.40 -4.55 5.35
CA LEU A 79 -18.46 -4.06 6.73
C LEU A 79 -17.88 -5.06 7.74
N PRO A 80 -18.26 -6.35 7.76
CA PRO A 80 -17.63 -7.34 8.65
C PRO A 80 -16.11 -7.45 8.43
N LEU A 81 -15.64 -7.38 7.18
CA LEU A 81 -14.23 -7.42 6.86
C LEU A 81 -13.48 -6.20 7.41
N ALA A 82 -14.04 -5.00 7.25
CA ALA A 82 -13.46 -3.77 7.82
C ALA A 82 -13.42 -3.82 9.36
N LEU A 83 -14.45 -4.37 10.01
CA LEU A 83 -14.48 -4.56 11.46
C LEU A 83 -13.41 -5.57 11.93
N ALA A 84 -13.19 -6.64 11.17
CA ALA A 84 -12.09 -7.58 11.45
C ALA A 84 -10.72 -6.91 11.30
N GLN A 85 -10.51 -6.11 10.25
CA GLN A 85 -9.29 -5.31 10.08
C GLN A 85 -9.11 -4.29 11.22
N ALA A 86 -10.19 -3.64 11.67
CA ALA A 86 -10.17 -2.74 12.83
C ALA A 86 -9.74 -3.47 14.11
N GLY A 87 -10.21 -4.70 14.29
CA GLY A 87 -9.82 -5.57 15.40
C GLY A 87 -8.32 -5.93 15.36
N LEU A 88 -7.82 -6.34 14.19
CA LEU A 88 -6.39 -6.64 14.01
C LEU A 88 -5.51 -5.41 14.30
N ASP A 89 -5.90 -4.25 13.81
CA ASP A 89 -5.14 -3.01 14.01
C ASP A 89 -5.16 -2.56 15.49
N ALA A 90 -6.31 -2.68 16.17
CA ALA A 90 -6.44 -2.41 17.60
C ALA A 90 -5.60 -3.39 18.45
N LEU A 91 -5.53 -4.67 18.08
CA LEU A 91 -4.62 -5.64 18.67
C LEU A 91 -3.16 -5.28 18.41
N GLY A 92 -2.83 -4.78 17.22
CA GLY A 92 -1.51 -4.24 16.88
C GLY A 92 -1.07 -3.14 17.85
N SER A 93 -1.97 -2.21 18.19
CA SER A 93 -1.75 -1.16 19.20
C SER A 93 -1.41 -1.75 20.57
N ALA A 94 -2.13 -2.79 21.01
CA ALA A 94 -1.87 -3.49 22.27
C ALA A 94 -0.52 -4.23 22.27
N LEU A 95 -0.17 -4.89 21.17
CA LEU A 95 1.11 -5.58 21.00
C LEU A 95 2.27 -4.60 21.05
N LEU A 96 2.16 -3.46 20.35
CA LEU A 96 3.19 -2.41 20.35
C LEU A 96 3.39 -1.82 21.76
N ALA A 97 2.29 -1.59 22.49
CA ALA A 97 2.35 -1.15 23.89
C ALA A 97 3.10 -2.15 24.79
N ARG A 98 2.85 -3.45 24.62
CA ARG A 98 3.58 -4.50 25.35
C ARG A 98 5.05 -4.57 24.94
N THR A 99 5.35 -4.44 23.65
CA THR A 99 6.72 -4.42 23.13
C THR A 99 7.51 -3.25 23.71
N GLY A 100 6.96 -2.04 23.69
CA GLY A 100 7.61 -0.85 24.25
C GLY A 100 7.82 -0.96 25.76
N ALA A 101 6.84 -1.55 26.49
CA ALA A 101 6.98 -1.81 27.92
C ALA A 101 8.10 -2.82 28.22
N ARG A 102 8.27 -3.83 27.38
CA ARG A 102 9.29 -4.87 27.55
C ARG A 102 10.69 -4.37 27.21
N LEU A 103 10.82 -3.58 26.12
CA LEU A 103 12.13 -3.10 25.63
C LEU A 103 12.63 -1.85 26.37
N PHE A 104 11.72 -1.01 26.86
CA PHE A 104 12.06 0.28 27.48
C PHE A 104 11.39 0.47 28.84
N SER A 105 10.09 0.83 28.85
CA SER A 105 9.32 1.01 30.10
C SER A 105 7.81 0.98 29.83
N PRO A 106 6.96 0.76 30.85
CA PRO A 106 5.50 0.80 30.73
C PRO A 106 4.98 2.10 30.09
N ALA A 107 5.57 3.26 30.45
CA ALA A 107 5.18 4.55 29.90
C ALA A 107 5.52 4.66 28.41
N VAL A 108 6.70 4.22 27.98
CA VAL A 108 7.10 4.17 26.58
C VAL A 108 6.15 3.25 25.78
N GLY A 109 5.80 2.10 26.37
CA GLY A 109 4.86 1.19 25.75
C GLY A 109 3.48 1.82 25.50
N LEU A 110 2.90 2.47 26.50
CA LEU A 110 1.60 3.14 26.36
C LEU A 110 1.66 4.29 25.35
N LEU A 111 2.74 5.09 25.34
CA LEU A 111 2.93 6.16 24.36
C LEU A 111 3.05 5.61 22.93
N ALA A 112 3.83 4.53 22.72
CA ALA A 112 3.98 3.90 21.42
C ALA A 112 2.65 3.32 20.89
N GLY A 113 1.93 2.60 21.75
CA GLY A 113 0.61 2.06 21.42
C GLY A 113 -0.43 3.16 21.13
N ALA A 114 -0.44 4.24 21.92
CA ALA A 114 -1.30 5.40 21.67
C ALA A 114 -0.92 6.11 20.36
N GLY A 115 0.37 6.27 20.09
CA GLY A 115 0.86 6.77 18.81
C GLY A 115 0.36 5.93 17.62
N PHE A 116 0.38 4.61 17.75
CA PHE A 116 -0.15 3.72 16.71
C PHE A 116 -1.68 3.85 16.58
N ALA A 117 -2.41 3.97 17.69
CA ALA A 117 -3.85 4.19 17.68
C ALA A 117 -4.26 5.48 16.95
N LEU A 118 -3.44 6.53 17.06
CA LEU A 118 -3.67 7.86 16.48
C LEU A 118 -2.94 8.11 15.16
N TYR A 119 -2.22 7.13 14.63
CA TYR A 119 -1.50 7.27 13.37
C TYR A 119 -2.45 7.21 12.18
N ALA A 120 -2.68 8.36 11.54
CA ALA A 120 -3.71 8.53 10.52
C ALA A 120 -3.60 7.54 9.35
N PRO A 121 -2.40 7.25 8.76
CA PRO A 121 -2.32 6.26 7.69
C PRO A 121 -2.63 4.83 8.14
N ALA A 122 -2.39 4.42 9.40
CA ALA A 122 -2.81 3.10 9.87
C ALA A 122 -4.34 2.99 9.95
N VAL A 123 -5.00 4.05 10.43
CA VAL A 123 -6.47 4.13 10.42
C VAL A 123 -7.02 4.07 9.00
N PHE A 124 -6.40 4.79 8.05
CA PHE A 124 -6.77 4.77 6.64
C PHE A 124 -6.78 3.37 6.04
N TYR A 125 -5.72 2.58 6.27
CA TYR A 125 -5.62 1.23 5.70
C TYR A 125 -6.64 0.23 6.24
N VAL A 126 -7.30 0.51 7.34
CA VAL A 126 -8.41 -0.34 7.83
C VAL A 126 -9.61 -0.32 6.87
N GLY A 127 -9.82 0.79 6.15
CA GLY A 127 -10.84 0.91 5.11
C GLY A 127 -10.42 0.40 3.73
N VAL A 128 -9.17 -0.08 3.58
CA VAL A 128 -8.63 -0.58 2.32
C VAL A 128 -8.48 -2.11 2.39
N PHE A 129 -9.14 -2.82 1.47
CA PHE A 129 -9.20 -4.30 1.52
C PHE A 129 -7.98 -4.95 0.86
N GLU A 130 -6.81 -4.62 1.41
CA GLU A 130 -5.51 -5.14 1.04
C GLU A 130 -4.79 -5.74 2.26
N LYS A 131 -3.69 -6.41 2.00
CA LYS A 131 -2.84 -7.06 3.02
C LYS A 131 -2.16 -6.10 4.00
N THR A 132 -2.28 -4.76 3.83
CA THR A 132 -1.52 -3.76 4.60
C THR A 132 -1.85 -3.78 6.09
N THR A 133 -3.12 -3.85 6.48
CA THR A 133 -3.52 -3.96 7.90
C THR A 133 -3.05 -5.26 8.53
N LEU A 134 -3.16 -6.38 7.80
CA LEU A 134 -2.64 -7.69 8.25
C LEU A 134 -1.11 -7.62 8.44
N MET A 135 -0.40 -7.03 7.50
CA MET A 135 1.05 -6.83 7.60
C MET A 135 1.44 -6.02 8.83
N LEU A 136 0.76 -4.91 9.12
CA LEU A 136 1.01 -4.10 10.33
C LEU A 136 0.79 -4.91 11.62
N PHE A 137 -0.28 -5.69 11.69
CA PHE A 137 -0.53 -6.59 12.81
C PHE A 137 0.61 -7.60 12.98
N LEU A 138 1.04 -8.24 11.89
CA LEU A 138 2.13 -9.24 11.90
C LEU A 138 3.49 -8.62 12.27
N VAL A 139 3.78 -7.38 11.85
CA VAL A 139 4.99 -6.65 12.29
C VAL A 139 4.96 -6.40 13.79
N ASN A 140 3.83 -5.96 14.33
CA ASN A 140 3.67 -5.76 15.77
C ASN A 140 3.79 -7.08 16.54
N LEU A 141 3.22 -8.17 16.01
CA LEU A 141 3.32 -9.52 16.59
C LEU A 141 4.76 -10.02 16.58
N LEU A 142 5.48 -9.86 15.45
CA LEU A 142 6.90 -10.25 15.33
C LEU A 142 7.77 -9.49 16.33
N LEU A 143 7.63 -8.16 16.41
CA LEU A 143 8.38 -7.34 17.37
C LEU A 143 8.11 -7.78 18.82
N TRP A 144 6.85 -8.07 19.16
CA TRP A 144 6.48 -8.55 20.49
C TRP A 144 7.08 -9.93 20.78
N CYS A 145 6.98 -10.88 19.85
CA CYS A 145 7.55 -12.23 20.02
C CYS A 145 9.08 -12.18 20.18
N LEU A 146 9.78 -11.35 19.38
CA LEU A 146 11.23 -11.17 19.49
C LEU A 146 11.61 -10.52 20.84
N ALA A 147 10.86 -9.51 21.29
CA ALA A 147 11.10 -8.85 22.58
C ALA A 147 10.87 -9.79 23.78
N GLU A 148 9.92 -10.71 23.68
CA GLU A 148 9.63 -11.73 24.69
C GLU A 148 10.53 -12.99 24.55
N SER A 149 11.47 -13.01 23.62
CA SER A 149 12.36 -14.16 23.36
C SER A 149 11.58 -15.45 23.09
N ARG A 150 10.55 -15.39 22.23
CA ARG A 150 9.72 -16.52 21.81
C ARG A 150 10.09 -16.97 20.39
N PRO A 151 11.17 -17.75 20.21
CA PRO A 151 11.77 -17.97 18.88
C PRO A 151 10.82 -18.65 17.89
N LEU A 152 10.09 -19.69 18.28
CA LEU A 152 9.14 -20.37 17.39
C LEU A 152 8.00 -19.42 16.96
N ALA A 153 7.41 -18.68 17.90
CA ALA A 153 6.36 -17.71 17.59
C ALA A 153 6.88 -16.55 16.71
N SER A 154 8.14 -16.13 16.92
CA SER A 154 8.80 -15.16 16.05
C SER A 154 8.96 -15.70 14.63
N GLY A 155 9.31 -16.99 14.49
CA GLY A 155 9.40 -17.67 13.20
C GLY A 155 8.06 -17.78 12.50
N LEU A 156 6.99 -18.14 13.22
CA LEU A 156 5.62 -18.19 12.67
C LEU A 156 5.17 -16.80 12.18
N ALA A 157 5.40 -15.75 12.97
CA ALA A 157 5.08 -14.39 12.58
C ALA A 157 5.90 -13.92 11.37
N LEU A 158 7.20 -14.23 11.33
CA LEU A 158 8.06 -13.88 10.19
C LEU A 158 7.68 -14.66 8.93
N GLY A 159 7.42 -15.97 9.01
CA GLY A 159 6.96 -16.77 7.88
C GLY A 159 5.65 -16.27 7.29
N SER A 160 4.70 -15.88 8.15
CA SER A 160 3.45 -15.22 7.73
C SER A 160 3.74 -13.88 7.03
N LEU A 161 4.68 -13.07 7.55
CA LEU A 161 5.09 -11.82 6.91
C LEU A 161 5.74 -12.05 5.54
N LEU A 162 6.55 -13.10 5.38
CA LEU A 162 7.16 -13.44 4.09
C LEU A 162 6.13 -13.82 3.02
N LEU A 163 5.01 -14.43 3.43
CA LEU A 163 3.86 -14.74 2.56
C LEU A 163 2.90 -13.56 2.38
N CYS A 164 3.08 -12.49 3.15
CA CYS A 164 2.34 -11.25 3.05
C CYS A 164 3.12 -10.19 2.25
N ARG A 165 4.46 -10.16 2.41
CA ARG A 165 5.35 -9.22 1.73
C ARG A 165 6.80 -9.70 1.74
N GLY A 166 7.33 -10.00 0.56
CA GLY A 166 8.69 -10.52 0.37
C GLY A 166 9.82 -9.60 0.87
N ASN A 167 9.59 -8.29 1.03
CA ASN A 167 10.59 -7.36 1.56
C ASN A 167 11.18 -7.78 2.93
N PHE A 168 10.44 -8.57 3.72
CA PHE A 168 10.93 -9.07 5.01
C PHE A 168 11.98 -10.17 4.90
N PHE A 169 12.25 -10.73 3.70
CA PHE A 169 13.37 -11.66 3.50
C PHE A 169 14.70 -11.06 3.95
N LEU A 170 14.91 -9.75 3.77
CA LEU A 170 16.15 -9.08 4.20
C LEU A 170 16.28 -9.01 5.73
N PHE A 171 15.17 -9.04 6.46
CA PHE A 171 15.18 -9.06 7.93
C PHE A 171 15.37 -10.49 8.51
N ALA A 172 15.09 -11.54 7.77
CA ALA A 172 15.12 -12.91 8.29
C ALA A 172 16.51 -13.33 8.86
N PRO A 173 17.65 -13.08 8.19
CA PRO A 173 18.96 -13.36 8.76
C PRO A 173 19.23 -12.55 10.04
N ALA A 174 18.82 -11.29 10.06
CA ALA A 174 19.00 -10.42 11.22
C ALA A 174 18.14 -10.87 12.42
N ALA A 175 16.92 -11.34 12.17
CA ALA A 175 16.07 -11.94 13.19
C ALA A 175 16.65 -13.24 13.76
N ALA A 176 17.27 -14.08 12.93
CA ALA A 176 17.98 -15.28 13.38
C ALA A 176 19.24 -14.92 14.19
N ALA A 177 20.03 -13.96 13.74
CA ALA A 177 21.22 -13.48 14.46
C ALA A 177 20.88 -12.78 15.80
N TRP A 178 19.68 -12.22 15.91
CA TRP A 178 19.19 -11.64 17.17
C TRP A 178 18.96 -12.70 18.25
N GLN A 179 18.81 -13.98 17.87
CA GLN A 179 18.61 -15.05 18.84
C GLN A 179 19.88 -15.30 19.67
N ARG A 180 19.70 -15.60 20.95
CA ARG A 180 20.82 -15.77 21.88
C ARG A 180 21.51 -17.13 21.75
N SER A 181 20.93 -18.07 21.00
CA SER A 181 21.46 -19.40 20.81
C SER A 181 21.09 -19.98 19.45
N TRP A 182 21.89 -20.92 18.96
CA TRP A 182 21.62 -21.62 17.70
C TRP A 182 20.29 -22.41 17.77
N LYS A 183 19.92 -22.96 18.95
CA LYS A 183 18.63 -23.65 19.16
C LYS A 183 17.46 -22.70 18.98
N ALA A 184 17.55 -21.49 19.49
CA ALA A 184 16.53 -20.47 19.31
C ALA A 184 16.47 -19.98 17.85
N ALA A 185 17.61 -19.81 17.18
CA ALA A 185 17.66 -19.50 15.75
C ALA A 185 17.04 -20.62 14.90
N ALA A 186 17.34 -21.87 15.22
CA ALA A 186 16.73 -23.04 14.57
C ALA A 186 15.21 -23.12 14.79
N ALA A 187 14.72 -22.82 16.01
CA ALA A 187 13.30 -22.77 16.30
C ALA A 187 12.59 -21.64 15.52
N LEU A 188 13.23 -20.46 15.40
CA LEU A 188 12.73 -19.38 14.54
C LEU A 188 12.67 -19.81 13.07
N ALA A 189 13.75 -20.40 12.56
CA ALA A 189 13.79 -20.91 11.18
C ALA A 189 12.72 -21.98 10.94
N GLY A 190 12.53 -22.92 11.87
CA GLY A 190 11.48 -23.94 11.81
C GLY A 190 10.08 -23.33 11.75
N GLY A 191 9.80 -22.35 12.61
CA GLY A 191 8.52 -21.62 12.59
C GLY A 191 8.30 -20.87 11.27
N CYS A 192 9.35 -20.27 10.70
CA CYS A 192 9.27 -19.62 9.40
C CYS A 192 9.00 -20.62 8.26
N LEU A 193 9.68 -21.75 8.26
CA LEU A 193 9.53 -22.81 7.25
C LEU A 193 8.14 -23.44 7.27
N LEU A 194 7.45 -23.50 8.41
CA LEU A 194 6.07 -24.00 8.47
C LEU A 194 5.11 -23.23 7.55
N PHE A 195 5.37 -21.95 7.28
CA PHE A 195 4.59 -21.13 6.34
C PHE A 195 5.18 -21.13 4.93
N VAL A 196 6.50 -20.98 4.80
CA VAL A 196 7.14 -20.79 3.50
C VAL A 196 7.24 -22.12 2.73
N ALA A 197 7.60 -23.22 3.38
CA ALA A 197 7.81 -24.51 2.70
C ALA A 197 6.56 -25.06 2.00
N PRO A 198 5.34 -25.02 2.59
CA PRO A 198 4.14 -25.45 1.87
C PRO A 198 3.89 -24.66 0.59
N VAL A 199 4.12 -23.34 0.61
CA VAL A 199 3.96 -22.48 -0.57
C VAL A 199 5.02 -22.78 -1.62
N THR A 200 6.28 -22.97 -1.21
CA THR A 200 7.37 -23.36 -2.11
C THR A 200 7.09 -24.71 -2.76
N LEU A 201 6.66 -25.70 -1.97
CA LEU A 201 6.31 -27.04 -2.46
C LEU A 201 5.12 -26.97 -3.44
N ARG A 202 4.09 -26.21 -3.10
CA ARG A 202 2.96 -25.97 -3.99
C ARG A 202 3.41 -25.34 -5.31
N ASN A 203 4.25 -24.32 -5.29
CA ASN A 203 4.77 -23.68 -6.49
C ASN A 203 5.57 -24.68 -7.36
N LEU A 204 6.35 -25.55 -6.73
CA LEU A 204 7.10 -26.59 -7.42
C LEU A 204 6.17 -27.66 -8.05
N VAL A 205 5.16 -28.13 -7.31
CA VAL A 205 4.28 -29.23 -7.75
C VAL A 205 3.25 -28.74 -8.77
N VAL A 206 2.55 -27.65 -8.49
CA VAL A 206 1.48 -27.11 -9.32
C VAL A 206 2.03 -26.21 -10.42
N GLY A 207 2.91 -25.26 -10.04
CA GLY A 207 3.49 -24.29 -10.97
C GLY A 207 4.64 -24.83 -11.80
N LYS A 208 5.14 -26.06 -11.51
CA LYS A 208 6.30 -26.71 -12.17
C LYS A 208 7.56 -25.84 -12.17
N ASP A 209 7.70 -24.97 -11.15
CA ASP A 209 8.84 -24.07 -11.03
C ASP A 209 9.19 -23.83 -9.55
N LEU A 210 10.50 -23.78 -9.25
CA LEU A 210 11.00 -23.56 -7.90
C LEU A 210 11.01 -22.06 -7.60
N VAL A 211 9.95 -21.59 -6.98
CA VAL A 211 9.80 -20.22 -6.50
C VAL A 211 9.42 -20.24 -5.03
N LEU A 212 10.19 -19.55 -4.17
CA LEU A 212 10.01 -19.62 -2.71
C LEU A 212 8.62 -19.14 -2.28
N THR A 213 8.20 -17.98 -2.74
CA THR A 213 6.89 -17.39 -2.40
C THR A 213 6.15 -16.94 -3.66
N THR A 214 6.64 -15.88 -4.34
CA THR A 214 5.99 -15.25 -5.49
C THR A 214 6.99 -14.95 -6.61
N SER A 215 6.51 -14.85 -7.85
CA SER A 215 7.36 -14.62 -9.03
C SER A 215 7.59 -13.15 -9.38
N GLN A 216 6.83 -12.21 -8.81
CA GLN A 216 6.86 -10.79 -9.17
C GLN A 216 8.15 -10.03 -8.77
N ALA A 217 9.05 -10.64 -7.95
CA ALA A 217 10.17 -9.94 -7.34
C ALA A 217 11.12 -9.28 -8.36
N GLY A 218 11.44 -9.95 -9.47
CA GLY A 218 12.32 -9.41 -10.50
C GLY A 218 11.73 -8.19 -11.21
N TRP A 219 10.46 -8.25 -11.55
CA TRP A 219 9.74 -7.14 -12.15
C TRP A 219 9.67 -5.94 -11.21
N ASN A 220 9.32 -6.15 -9.95
CA ASN A 220 9.31 -5.10 -8.94
C ASN A 220 10.70 -4.48 -8.70
N PHE A 221 11.78 -5.30 -8.76
CA PHE A 221 13.14 -4.78 -8.71
C PHE A 221 13.44 -3.90 -9.93
N TYR A 222 13.05 -4.32 -11.13
CA TYR A 222 13.23 -3.54 -12.35
C TYR A 222 12.47 -2.21 -12.32
N LYS A 223 11.17 -2.21 -11.90
CA LYS A 223 10.40 -0.97 -11.71
C LYS A 223 11.11 0.05 -10.81
N GLY A 224 11.84 -0.42 -9.83
CA GLY A 224 12.64 0.44 -8.95
C GLY A 224 14.04 0.79 -9.47
N ASN A 225 14.54 0.15 -10.54
CA ASN A 225 15.90 0.29 -11.06
C ASN A 225 15.92 0.20 -12.59
N CYS A 226 15.22 1.11 -13.24
CA CYS A 226 15.16 1.27 -14.70
C CYS A 226 15.37 2.74 -15.08
N PRO A 227 15.56 3.07 -16.36
CA PRO A 227 15.73 4.46 -16.82
C PRO A 227 14.59 5.40 -16.44
N GLU A 228 13.36 4.87 -16.41
CA GLU A 228 12.12 5.61 -16.10
C GLU A 228 11.86 5.75 -14.60
N ALA A 229 12.65 5.07 -13.74
CA ALA A 229 12.43 5.02 -12.30
C ALA A 229 12.55 6.41 -11.64
N THR A 230 11.53 6.78 -10.88
CA THR A 230 11.46 8.07 -10.16
C THR A 230 11.74 7.92 -8.67
N GLY A 231 11.82 6.68 -8.19
CA GLY A 231 11.89 6.31 -6.77
C GLY A 231 10.55 5.83 -6.20
N GLY A 232 9.42 6.27 -6.76
CA GLY A 232 8.09 5.73 -6.51
C GLY A 232 7.71 4.61 -7.49
N LEU A 233 6.43 4.23 -7.49
CA LEU A 233 5.88 3.27 -8.46
C LEU A 233 5.86 3.90 -9.86
N VAL A 234 6.36 3.15 -10.84
CA VAL A 234 6.32 3.50 -12.26
C VAL A 234 5.76 2.32 -13.08
N GLU A 235 5.31 2.59 -14.29
CA GLU A 235 4.79 1.60 -15.25
C GLU A 235 5.71 1.56 -16.49
N PRO A 236 6.90 0.90 -16.42
CA PRO A 236 7.81 0.81 -17.53
C PRO A 236 7.15 0.14 -18.74
N PHE A 237 7.49 0.60 -19.95
CA PHE A 237 6.91 0.10 -21.22
C PHE A 237 5.39 0.24 -21.32
N GLY A 238 4.74 1.04 -20.46
CA GLY A 238 3.29 1.14 -20.41
C GLY A 238 2.58 -0.10 -19.82
N VAL A 239 3.33 -1.04 -19.22
CA VAL A 239 2.75 -2.22 -18.55
C VAL A 239 1.86 -1.76 -17.40
N ARG A 240 0.59 -2.08 -17.53
CA ARG A 240 -0.43 -1.65 -16.54
C ARG A 240 -0.23 -2.35 -15.20
N ASN A 241 -0.25 -1.59 -14.12
CA ASN A 241 -0.10 -2.11 -12.75
C ASN A 241 -1.40 -2.78 -12.25
N VAL A 242 -1.91 -3.74 -13.04
CA VAL A 242 -3.06 -4.59 -12.74
C VAL A 242 -2.57 -6.03 -12.77
N PRO A 243 -2.64 -6.79 -11.66
CA PRO A 243 -1.92 -8.06 -11.51
C PRO A 243 -2.13 -9.06 -12.65
N GLU A 244 -3.36 -9.21 -13.12
CA GLU A 244 -3.69 -10.17 -14.18
C GLU A 244 -3.06 -9.79 -15.53
N HIS A 245 -2.96 -8.50 -15.83
CA HIS A 245 -2.34 -7.99 -17.06
C HIS A 245 -0.83 -7.87 -16.91
N GLU A 246 -0.37 -7.40 -15.76
CA GLU A 246 1.05 -7.18 -15.47
C GLU A 246 1.85 -8.49 -15.63
N GLU A 247 1.35 -9.61 -15.10
CA GLU A 247 2.03 -10.91 -15.22
C GLU A 247 2.19 -11.34 -16.68
N VAL A 248 1.15 -11.18 -17.50
CA VAL A 248 1.16 -11.57 -18.92
C VAL A 248 2.08 -10.63 -19.73
N GLU A 249 1.92 -9.33 -19.57
CA GLU A 249 2.65 -8.33 -20.32
C GLU A 249 4.17 -8.41 -20.02
N MET A 250 4.56 -8.44 -18.75
CA MET A 250 5.98 -8.52 -18.36
C MET A 250 6.63 -9.85 -18.78
N ARG A 251 5.85 -10.95 -18.86
CA ARG A 251 6.32 -12.25 -19.38
C ARG A 251 6.52 -12.18 -20.89
N THR A 252 5.63 -11.55 -21.62
CA THR A 252 5.72 -11.35 -23.07
C THR A 252 6.95 -10.52 -23.40
N LEU A 253 7.17 -9.41 -22.71
CA LEU A 253 8.36 -8.55 -22.87
C LEU A 253 9.68 -9.28 -22.55
N ALA A 254 9.66 -10.27 -21.65
CA ALA A 254 10.82 -11.09 -21.34
C ALA A 254 11.08 -12.22 -22.38
N GLY A 255 10.26 -12.34 -23.43
CA GLY A 255 10.36 -13.42 -24.41
C GLY A 255 9.76 -14.74 -23.95
N GLY A 256 8.89 -14.75 -22.95
CA GLY A 256 8.27 -15.93 -22.39
C GLY A 256 9.12 -16.64 -21.32
N GLY A 257 8.85 -17.92 -21.08
CA GLY A 257 9.61 -18.73 -20.14
C GLY A 257 8.88 -19.04 -18.83
N ARG A 258 9.56 -19.78 -17.92
CA ARG A 258 9.04 -20.07 -16.58
C ARG A 258 9.06 -18.82 -15.71
N PRO A 259 8.14 -18.68 -14.72
CA PRO A 259 8.08 -17.52 -13.84
C PRO A 259 9.43 -17.16 -13.18
N SER A 260 10.22 -18.16 -12.73
CA SER A 260 11.56 -17.95 -12.17
C SER A 260 12.57 -17.41 -13.19
N GLN A 261 12.44 -17.79 -14.47
CA GLN A 261 13.30 -17.30 -15.55
C GLN A 261 12.95 -15.86 -15.90
N VAL A 262 11.66 -15.55 -15.99
CA VAL A 262 11.14 -14.18 -16.22
C VAL A 262 11.58 -13.26 -15.07
N SER A 263 11.43 -13.71 -13.82
CA SER A 263 11.90 -12.92 -12.67
C SER A 263 13.42 -12.66 -12.73
N ARG A 264 14.23 -13.67 -13.07
CA ARG A 264 15.68 -13.50 -13.25
C ARG A 264 16.04 -12.57 -14.40
N PHE A 265 15.29 -12.61 -15.51
CA PHE A 265 15.48 -11.68 -16.62
C PHE A 265 15.34 -10.23 -16.14
N TRP A 266 14.26 -9.90 -15.45
CA TRP A 266 14.01 -8.55 -14.95
C TRP A 266 15.01 -8.12 -13.86
N PHE A 267 15.45 -9.03 -12.99
CA PHE A 267 16.55 -8.74 -12.08
C PHE A 267 17.84 -8.36 -12.83
N ARG A 268 18.18 -9.10 -13.90
CA ARG A 268 19.36 -8.79 -14.71
C ARG A 268 19.23 -7.43 -15.41
N GLN A 269 18.05 -7.09 -15.92
CA GLN A 269 17.81 -5.77 -16.52
C GLN A 269 18.02 -4.63 -15.51
N GLY A 270 17.49 -4.75 -14.30
CA GLY A 270 17.72 -3.78 -13.24
C GLY A 270 19.19 -3.69 -12.81
N LEU A 271 19.88 -4.83 -12.67
CA LEU A 271 21.33 -4.84 -12.38
C LEU A 271 22.16 -4.24 -13.52
N SER A 272 21.78 -4.49 -14.78
CA SER A 272 22.42 -3.87 -15.94
C SER A 272 22.28 -2.35 -15.93
N PHE A 273 21.10 -1.81 -15.58
CA PHE A 273 20.92 -0.37 -15.40
C PHE A 273 21.85 0.19 -14.31
N ILE A 274 21.95 -0.49 -13.16
CA ILE A 274 22.83 -0.08 -12.05
C ILE A 274 24.30 -0.07 -12.49
N ALA A 275 24.73 -1.13 -13.17
CA ALA A 275 26.12 -1.28 -13.61
C ALA A 275 26.50 -0.30 -14.73
N SER A 276 25.58 -0.06 -15.69
CA SER A 276 25.83 0.82 -16.85
C SER A 276 25.67 2.30 -16.54
N ARG A 277 24.88 2.67 -15.53
CA ARG A 277 24.57 4.06 -15.15
C ARG A 277 24.69 4.31 -13.65
N PRO A 278 25.86 4.08 -13.01
CA PRO A 278 26.00 4.13 -11.55
C PRO A 278 25.70 5.51 -10.96
N ALA A 279 26.04 6.60 -11.64
CA ALA A 279 25.74 7.96 -11.18
C ALA A 279 24.22 8.24 -11.16
N ALA A 280 23.49 7.81 -12.20
CA ALA A 280 22.04 7.94 -12.27
C ALA A 280 21.37 7.09 -11.17
N TRP A 281 21.87 5.88 -10.92
CA TRP A 281 21.37 5.03 -9.84
C TRP A 281 21.64 5.60 -8.45
N LEU A 282 22.80 6.20 -8.22
CA LEU A 282 23.09 6.89 -6.95
C LEU A 282 22.14 8.08 -6.72
N LEU A 283 21.87 8.88 -7.75
CA LEU A 283 20.89 9.96 -7.68
C LEU A 283 19.48 9.42 -7.42
N LEU A 284 19.10 8.34 -8.09
CA LEU A 284 17.83 7.65 -7.86
C LEU A 284 17.71 7.13 -6.42
N THR A 285 18.77 6.54 -5.88
CA THR A 285 18.82 6.06 -4.49
C THR A 285 18.70 7.22 -3.50
N TRP A 286 19.34 8.36 -3.79
CA TRP A 286 19.16 9.58 -3.01
C TRP A 286 17.71 10.07 -3.04
N ARG A 287 17.07 10.09 -4.22
CA ARG A 287 15.64 10.42 -4.34
C ARG A 287 14.78 9.47 -3.51
N LYS A 288 15.07 8.16 -3.53
CA LYS A 288 14.39 7.17 -2.69
C LYS A 288 14.56 7.46 -1.19
N LEU A 289 15.75 7.87 -0.74
CA LEU A 289 15.99 8.28 0.65
C LEU A 289 15.15 9.50 1.03
N VAL A 290 15.07 10.50 0.17
CA VAL A 290 14.22 11.69 0.39
C VAL A 290 12.76 11.28 0.47
N LEU A 291 12.26 10.45 -0.46
CA LEU A 291 10.89 9.93 -0.45
C LEU A 291 10.59 9.09 0.80
N LEU A 292 11.56 8.25 1.23
CA LEU A 292 11.42 7.40 2.41
C LEU A 292 11.21 8.21 3.69
N SER A 293 11.89 9.35 3.81
CA SER A 293 11.82 10.23 4.97
C SER A 293 10.74 11.31 4.87
N ASN A 294 10.14 11.52 3.72
CA ASN A 294 9.24 12.63 3.44
C ASN A 294 7.89 12.52 4.16
N ALA A 295 7.33 13.68 4.53
CA ALA A 295 6.02 13.78 5.18
C ALA A 295 4.86 13.34 4.26
N PHE A 296 5.05 13.42 2.94
CA PHE A 296 4.02 13.10 1.97
C PHE A 296 3.71 11.60 1.94
N GLU A 297 2.43 11.25 1.96
CA GLU A 297 1.99 9.85 1.80
C GLU A 297 1.91 9.52 0.30
N LEU A 298 2.92 8.76 -0.17
CA LEU A 298 3.01 8.37 -1.58
C LEU A 298 1.84 7.47 -1.96
N SER A 299 1.01 7.96 -2.88
CA SER A 299 -0.10 7.18 -3.41
C SER A 299 0.40 5.94 -4.15
N ASP A 300 -0.43 4.92 -4.09
CA ASP A 300 -0.32 3.72 -4.90
C ASP A 300 -1.66 3.52 -5.63
N VAL A 301 -2.39 2.45 -5.33
CA VAL A 301 -3.75 2.24 -5.84
C VAL A 301 -4.74 3.18 -5.14
N TYR A 302 -4.64 3.29 -3.83
CA TYR A 302 -5.49 4.15 -2.99
C TYR A 302 -4.70 5.36 -2.50
N ASP A 303 -5.30 6.54 -2.64
CA ASP A 303 -4.70 7.81 -2.23
C ASP A 303 -5.19 8.20 -0.83
N PHE A 304 -4.26 8.39 0.13
CA PHE A 304 -4.57 8.77 1.49
C PHE A 304 -5.36 10.08 1.54
N TYR A 305 -4.99 11.08 0.74
CA TYR A 305 -5.61 12.41 0.74
C TYR A 305 -7.03 12.41 0.17
N TYR A 306 -7.33 11.46 -0.72
CA TYR A 306 -8.70 11.24 -1.16
C TYR A 306 -9.58 10.82 0.02
N PHE A 307 -9.16 9.82 0.80
CA PHE A 307 -9.91 9.32 1.96
C PHE A 307 -9.92 10.35 3.11
N GLU A 308 -8.83 11.08 3.32
CA GLU A 308 -8.79 12.20 4.25
C GLU A 308 -9.83 13.26 3.89
N SER A 309 -10.00 13.58 2.60
CA SER A 309 -11.03 14.53 2.15
C SER A 309 -12.45 14.07 2.47
N ARG A 310 -12.67 12.76 2.63
CA ARG A 310 -13.96 12.11 2.90
C ARG A 310 -14.21 11.80 4.38
N SER A 311 -13.19 11.92 5.23
CA SER A 311 -13.26 11.58 6.66
C SER A 311 -12.82 12.75 7.53
N SER A 312 -13.75 13.30 8.31
CA SER A 312 -13.43 14.31 9.31
C SER A 312 -12.49 13.77 10.39
N LEU A 313 -12.60 12.47 10.71
CA LEU A 313 -11.72 11.81 11.66
C LEU A 313 -10.27 11.81 11.18
N LEU A 314 -9.99 11.42 9.93
CA LEU A 314 -8.61 11.43 9.41
C LEU A 314 -7.98 12.82 9.42
N LYS A 315 -8.75 13.86 9.14
CA LYS A 315 -8.29 15.27 9.22
C LYS A 315 -7.93 15.70 10.64
N LEU A 316 -8.59 15.13 11.64
CA LEU A 316 -8.37 15.45 13.05
C LEU A 316 -7.23 14.67 13.68
N LEU A 317 -6.80 13.55 13.08
CA LEU A 317 -5.72 12.74 13.63
C LEU A 317 -4.36 13.44 13.47
N PRO A 318 -3.65 13.72 14.58
CA PRO A 318 -2.50 14.63 14.57
C PRO A 318 -1.21 13.99 14.07
N LEU A 319 -1.17 12.64 14.00
CA LEU A 319 0.07 11.90 13.80
C LEU A 319 0.17 11.34 12.38
N GLY A 320 1.06 11.94 11.61
CA GLY A 320 1.51 11.48 10.30
C GLY A 320 3.01 11.24 10.27
N PHE A 321 3.54 10.78 9.13
CA PHE A 321 4.94 10.41 8.98
C PHE A 321 5.88 11.60 9.18
N GLY A 322 5.51 12.80 8.73
CA GLY A 322 6.31 14.02 8.87
C GLY A 322 6.57 14.47 10.30
N LEU A 323 5.76 14.02 11.27
CA LEU A 323 6.03 14.23 12.69
C LEU A 323 6.72 13.01 13.30
N LEU A 324 6.28 11.81 12.94
CA LEU A 324 6.80 10.57 13.50
C LEU A 324 8.28 10.35 13.19
N PHE A 325 8.71 10.52 11.93
CA PHE A 325 10.07 10.20 11.52
C PHE A 325 11.13 11.04 12.24
N PRO A 326 11.02 12.39 12.34
CA PRO A 326 11.93 13.20 13.14
C PRO A 326 11.99 12.78 14.62
N LEU A 327 10.84 12.58 15.26
CA LEU A 327 10.76 12.15 16.66
C LEU A 327 11.44 10.79 16.88
N ALA A 328 11.23 9.85 15.95
CA ALA A 328 11.85 8.54 15.98
C ALA A 328 13.37 8.62 15.79
N ALA A 329 13.87 9.47 14.90
CA ALA A 329 15.30 9.67 14.68
C ALA A 329 16.00 10.21 15.96
N GLY A 330 15.41 11.22 16.60
CA GLY A 330 15.92 11.73 17.88
C GLY A 330 15.89 10.68 18.99
N GLY A 331 14.83 9.91 19.07
CA GLY A 331 14.70 8.80 20.03
C GLY A 331 15.68 7.66 19.77
N ALA A 332 15.90 7.31 18.49
CA ALA A 332 16.89 6.31 18.10
C ALA A 332 18.31 6.76 18.44
N ALA A 333 18.67 8.01 18.17
CA ALA A 333 19.98 8.58 18.55
C ALA A 333 20.21 8.47 20.06
N LEU A 334 19.22 8.84 20.88
CA LEU A 334 19.29 8.67 22.34
C LEU A 334 19.40 7.20 22.75
N ALA A 335 18.68 6.29 22.09
CA ALA A 335 18.72 4.87 22.39
C ALA A 335 20.11 4.26 22.10
N VAL A 336 20.76 4.66 21.00
CA VAL A 336 22.13 4.27 20.66
C VAL A 336 23.11 4.73 21.73
N VAL A 337 23.11 6.03 22.05
CA VAL A 337 24.03 6.60 23.05
C VAL A 337 23.84 5.97 24.43
N ARG A 338 22.59 5.66 24.80
CA ARG A 338 22.24 5.03 26.08
C ARG A 338 22.24 3.51 26.06
N LYS A 339 22.74 2.90 24.99
CA LYS A 339 22.85 1.43 24.81
C LYS A 339 21.54 0.68 25.09
N ARG A 340 20.42 1.23 24.62
CA ARG A 340 19.10 0.60 24.73
C ARG A 340 18.90 -0.45 23.63
N SER A 341 17.76 -1.14 23.64
CA SER A 341 17.47 -2.18 22.67
C SER A 341 17.58 -1.68 21.22
N MET A 342 18.35 -2.39 20.41
CA MET A 342 18.57 -2.11 18.98
C MET A 342 17.60 -2.88 18.07
N LEU A 343 16.71 -3.73 18.63
CA LEU A 343 15.79 -4.56 17.85
C LEU A 343 14.91 -3.74 16.87
N PRO A 344 14.27 -2.63 17.29
CA PRO A 344 13.47 -1.86 16.36
C PRO A 344 14.30 -1.18 15.26
N ILE A 345 15.55 -0.71 15.55
CA ILE A 345 16.46 -0.18 14.52
C ILE A 345 16.83 -1.26 13.52
N LEU A 346 17.13 -2.47 13.98
CA LEU A 346 17.53 -3.59 13.13
C LEU A 346 16.42 -3.92 12.12
N LEU A 347 15.15 -4.00 12.58
CA LEU A 347 14.02 -4.18 11.69
C LEU A 347 13.85 -3.01 10.73
N ALA A 348 13.87 -1.77 11.23
CA ALA A 348 13.70 -0.58 10.41
C ALA A 348 14.81 -0.45 9.35
N ALA A 349 16.06 -0.74 9.70
CA ALA A 349 17.19 -0.69 8.78
C ALA A 349 17.11 -1.76 7.68
N CYS A 350 16.88 -3.04 8.05
CA CYS A 350 16.76 -4.12 7.08
C CYS A 350 15.56 -3.91 6.15
N TYR A 351 14.41 -3.59 6.71
CA TYR A 351 13.21 -3.35 5.89
C TYR A 351 13.35 -2.07 5.06
N GLY A 352 13.86 -0.97 5.62
CA GLY A 352 14.14 0.26 4.89
C GLY A 352 15.13 0.07 3.74
N ALA A 353 16.20 -0.72 3.96
CA ALA A 353 17.14 -1.09 2.89
C ALA A 353 16.43 -1.85 1.75
N SER A 354 15.49 -2.74 2.07
CA SER A 354 14.70 -3.41 1.04
C SER A 354 13.86 -2.43 0.22
N LEU A 355 13.28 -1.40 0.85
CA LEU A 355 12.51 -0.36 0.13
C LEU A 355 13.40 0.45 -0.80
N LEU A 356 14.63 0.77 -0.39
CA LEU A 356 15.61 1.47 -1.24
C LEU A 356 16.07 0.62 -2.42
N ALA A 357 16.18 -0.70 -2.23
CA ALA A 357 16.51 -1.63 -3.30
C ALA A 357 15.41 -1.75 -4.37
N PHE A 358 14.15 -1.55 -3.99
CA PHE A 358 13.00 -1.60 -4.89
C PHE A 358 12.46 -0.18 -5.18
N TYR A 359 11.20 0.08 -4.92
CA TYR A 359 10.56 1.40 -5.03
C TYR A 359 9.69 1.67 -3.80
N LEU A 360 9.26 2.91 -3.64
CA LEU A 360 8.55 3.41 -2.48
C LEU A 360 7.09 3.71 -2.79
N THR A 361 6.21 3.27 -1.91
CA THR A 361 4.82 3.70 -1.81
C THR A 361 4.43 3.83 -0.33
N GLY A 362 3.35 4.53 -0.03
CA GLY A 362 2.84 4.66 1.34
C GLY A 362 2.57 3.31 2.00
N ARG A 363 1.96 2.36 1.24
CA ARG A 363 1.66 1.01 1.75
C ARG A 363 2.90 0.15 2.04
N TYR A 364 4.05 0.47 1.44
CA TYR A 364 5.30 -0.23 1.74
C TYR A 364 5.97 0.42 2.95
N ARG A 365 6.03 1.75 2.97
CA ARG A 365 6.65 2.52 4.05
C ARG A 365 6.00 2.28 5.41
N ILE A 366 4.69 2.02 5.45
CA ILE A 366 3.93 1.90 6.70
C ILE A 366 4.44 0.77 7.63
N ALA A 367 5.10 -0.27 7.10
CA ALA A 367 5.71 -1.32 7.93
C ALA A 367 6.84 -0.81 8.85
N LEU A 368 7.39 0.38 8.58
CA LEU A 368 8.36 1.05 9.43
C LEU A 368 7.72 1.72 10.66
N ILE A 369 6.40 1.90 10.68
CA ILE A 369 5.74 2.69 11.72
C ILE A 369 5.87 2.08 13.12
N PRO A 370 5.67 0.75 13.34
CA PRO A 370 5.84 0.16 14.65
C PRO A 370 7.24 0.39 15.26
N PRO A 371 8.35 0.09 14.59
CA PRO A 371 9.68 0.36 15.15
C PRO A 371 9.96 1.86 15.34
N LEU A 372 9.47 2.74 14.47
CA LEU A 372 9.63 4.18 14.62
C LEU A 372 8.86 4.73 15.82
N LEU A 373 7.62 4.28 16.06
CA LEU A 373 6.83 4.68 17.22
C LEU A 373 7.48 4.30 18.55
N LEU A 374 8.15 3.15 18.61
CA LEU A 374 8.89 2.74 19.80
C LEU A 374 10.00 3.75 20.15
N TYR A 375 10.75 4.22 19.16
CA TYR A 375 11.80 5.21 19.41
C TYR A 375 11.26 6.62 19.61
N ALA A 376 10.23 7.03 18.89
CA ALA A 376 9.58 8.31 19.14
C ALA A 376 9.06 8.40 20.58
N ALA A 377 8.36 7.37 21.04
CA ALA A 377 7.88 7.28 22.43
C ALA A 377 9.02 7.24 23.46
N TYR A 378 10.11 6.50 23.17
CA TYR A 378 11.28 6.47 24.01
C TYR A 378 11.93 7.86 24.10
N GLY A 379 12.16 8.52 22.97
CA GLY A 379 12.78 9.85 22.91
C GLY A 379 11.96 10.89 23.68
N LEU A 380 10.65 10.95 23.44
CA LEU A 380 9.74 11.85 24.16
C LEU A 380 9.77 11.61 25.68
N ARG A 381 9.73 10.36 26.13
CA ARG A 381 9.78 10.01 27.55
C ARG A 381 11.10 10.41 28.19
N GLU A 382 12.23 10.18 27.51
CA GLU A 382 13.57 10.51 28.00
C GLU A 382 13.80 12.02 28.10
N VAL A 383 13.40 12.78 27.08
CA VAL A 383 13.53 14.25 27.05
C VAL A 383 12.67 14.90 28.13
N TRP A 384 11.50 14.32 28.40
CA TRP A 384 10.62 14.79 29.47
C TRP A 384 11.21 14.56 30.87
N SER A 385 11.77 13.35 31.10
CA SER A 385 12.25 12.95 32.44
C SER A 385 13.68 13.37 32.75
N GLN A 386 14.54 13.60 31.72
CA GLN A 386 15.97 13.87 31.91
C GLN A 386 16.47 14.99 30.98
N PRO A 387 16.96 16.13 31.54
CA PRO A 387 17.47 17.24 30.74
C PRO A 387 18.69 16.88 29.88
N ARG A 388 19.56 15.95 30.36
CA ARG A 388 20.83 15.56 29.71
C ARG A 388 20.67 14.83 28.37
N GLY A 389 19.72 14.92 27.64
CA GLY A 389 19.55 14.32 26.29
C GLY A 389 18.85 15.26 25.34
N ARG A 390 18.36 16.39 25.88
CA ARG A 390 17.53 17.34 25.11
C ARG A 390 18.29 17.93 23.93
N GLY A 391 19.58 18.29 24.11
CA GLY A 391 20.41 18.85 23.05
C GLY A 391 20.57 17.90 21.86
N LEU A 392 20.98 16.65 22.13
CA LEU A 392 21.13 15.64 21.07
C LEU A 392 19.80 15.36 20.36
N TRP A 393 18.72 15.19 21.14
CA TRP A 393 17.39 14.93 20.59
C TRP A 393 16.93 16.11 19.71
N ALA A 394 17.03 17.34 20.18
CA ALA A 394 16.66 18.53 19.43
C ALA A 394 17.50 18.71 18.16
N ALA A 395 18.82 18.46 18.24
CA ALA A 395 19.73 18.51 17.10
C ALA A 395 19.35 17.52 15.98
N CYS A 396 18.78 16.36 16.33
CA CYS A 396 18.27 15.41 15.36
C CYS A 396 16.87 15.79 14.85
N VAL A 397 15.96 16.23 15.74
CA VAL A 397 14.55 16.42 15.42
C VAL A 397 14.32 17.70 14.61
N LEU A 398 14.88 18.84 15.05
CA LEU A 398 14.56 20.14 14.46
C LEU A 398 14.92 20.25 12.97
N PRO A 399 16.11 19.86 12.50
CA PRO A 399 16.43 19.88 11.07
C PRO A 399 15.53 18.93 10.26
N LEU A 400 15.24 17.74 10.79
CA LEU A 400 14.39 16.78 10.12
C LEU A 400 12.94 17.25 9.99
N LEU A 401 12.39 18.01 10.96
CA LEU A 401 11.05 18.59 10.84
C LEU A 401 10.91 19.52 9.63
N VAL A 402 12.01 20.13 9.19
CA VAL A 402 12.04 20.96 7.97
C VAL A 402 12.27 20.07 6.74
N LEU A 403 13.28 19.21 6.78
CA LEU A 403 13.70 18.39 5.63
C LEU A 403 12.61 17.44 5.15
N VAL A 404 11.82 16.84 6.06
CA VAL A 404 10.74 15.92 5.69
C VAL A 404 9.59 16.59 4.92
N ARG A 405 9.54 17.93 4.88
CA ARG A 405 8.48 18.72 4.21
C ARG A 405 8.91 19.27 2.85
N VAL A 406 10.10 18.92 2.37
CA VAL A 406 10.51 19.30 1.02
C VAL A 406 9.53 18.73 0.00
N PRO A 407 8.97 19.54 -0.91
CA PRO A 407 8.01 19.06 -1.91
C PRO A 407 8.62 17.97 -2.79
N VAL A 408 7.97 16.83 -2.91
CA VAL A 408 8.49 15.67 -3.67
C VAL A 408 7.54 15.19 -4.76
N SER A 409 6.24 15.36 -4.60
CA SER A 409 5.22 15.02 -5.60
C SER A 409 3.90 15.71 -5.25
N GLY A 410 2.96 15.72 -6.20
CA GLY A 410 1.57 16.11 -5.99
C GLY A 410 0.69 14.93 -5.52
N THR A 411 -0.52 15.25 -5.05
CA THR A 411 -1.54 14.25 -4.72
C THR A 411 -2.11 13.63 -6.00
N ASN A 412 -2.49 12.35 -5.94
CA ASN A 412 -3.24 11.68 -7.01
C ASN A 412 -4.76 11.79 -6.79
N LEU A 413 -5.20 12.91 -6.21
CA LEU A 413 -6.58 13.12 -5.80
C LEU A 413 -7.56 13.00 -6.98
N ASP A 414 -7.23 13.60 -8.11
CA ASP A 414 -8.08 13.56 -9.31
C ASP A 414 -8.12 12.15 -9.91
N ARG A 415 -7.00 11.41 -9.89
CA ARG A 415 -6.98 9.99 -10.24
C ARG A 415 -7.96 9.18 -9.39
N SER A 416 -7.90 9.33 -8.07
CA SER A 416 -8.78 8.60 -7.15
C SER A 416 -10.26 8.99 -7.32
N ARG A 417 -10.56 10.26 -7.56
CA ARG A 417 -11.91 10.73 -7.90
C ARG A 417 -12.43 10.11 -9.19
N PHE A 418 -11.59 10.06 -10.20
CA PHE A 418 -11.93 9.46 -11.49
C PHE A 418 -12.21 7.96 -11.36
N VAL A 419 -11.36 7.21 -10.65
CA VAL A 419 -11.56 5.78 -10.40
C VAL A 419 -12.85 5.56 -9.62
N ALA A 420 -13.10 6.35 -8.57
CA ALA A 420 -14.35 6.28 -7.81
C ALA A 420 -15.60 6.51 -8.70
N ALA A 421 -15.55 7.51 -9.56
CA ALA A 421 -16.64 7.82 -10.50
C ALA A 421 -16.83 6.69 -11.52
N THR A 422 -15.77 6.08 -12.01
CA THR A 422 -15.83 4.93 -12.93
C THR A 422 -16.51 3.72 -12.26
N GLU A 423 -16.20 3.45 -11.00
CA GLU A 423 -16.88 2.37 -10.25
C GLU A 423 -18.35 2.68 -9.99
N LEU A 424 -18.74 3.94 -9.78
CA LEU A 424 -20.14 4.34 -9.69
C LEU A 424 -20.90 4.03 -10.98
N ILE A 425 -20.31 4.31 -12.16
CA ILE A 425 -20.92 3.95 -13.46
C ILE A 425 -21.15 2.45 -13.58
N ARG A 426 -20.15 1.65 -13.20
CA ARG A 426 -20.20 0.17 -13.29
C ARG A 426 -21.27 -0.45 -12.39
N HIS A 427 -21.49 0.15 -11.24
CA HIS A 427 -22.40 -0.37 -10.22
C HIS A 427 -23.79 0.30 -10.23
N GLY A 428 -24.18 0.90 -11.36
CA GLY A 428 -25.54 1.42 -11.57
C GLY A 428 -25.87 2.70 -10.80
N ARG A 429 -24.86 3.52 -10.47
CA ARG A 429 -25.00 4.83 -9.81
C ARG A 429 -24.54 5.99 -10.73
N PRO A 430 -25.05 6.06 -11.99
CA PRO A 430 -24.50 6.97 -12.99
C PRO A 430 -24.73 8.44 -12.67
N GLN A 431 -25.82 8.82 -11.98
CA GLN A 431 -26.11 10.22 -11.60
C GLN A 431 -25.02 10.76 -10.68
N GLU A 432 -24.55 9.96 -9.71
CA GLU A 432 -23.48 10.36 -8.81
C GLU A 432 -22.12 10.46 -9.55
N ALA A 433 -21.91 9.58 -10.53
CA ALA A 433 -20.74 9.63 -11.40
C ALA A 433 -20.74 10.91 -12.26
N VAL A 434 -21.90 11.32 -12.81
CA VAL A 434 -22.01 12.60 -13.54
C VAL A 434 -21.58 13.77 -12.65
N CYS A 435 -22.11 13.86 -11.42
CA CYS A 435 -21.71 14.92 -10.50
C CYS A 435 -20.20 14.92 -10.21
N ALA A 436 -19.62 13.74 -9.97
CA ALA A 436 -18.20 13.60 -9.65
C ALA A 436 -17.28 13.97 -10.83
N LEU A 437 -17.62 13.51 -12.05
CA LEU A 437 -16.84 13.77 -13.27
C LEU A 437 -16.97 15.22 -13.72
N SER A 438 -18.17 15.80 -13.69
CA SER A 438 -18.40 17.21 -14.02
C SER A 438 -17.63 18.17 -13.12
N ALA A 439 -17.50 17.84 -11.83
CA ALA A 439 -16.70 18.63 -10.88
C ALA A 439 -15.18 18.60 -11.19
N MET A 440 -14.72 17.65 -12.01
CA MET A 440 -13.31 17.55 -12.42
C MET A 440 -13.01 18.31 -13.72
N LEU A 441 -14.01 18.60 -14.56
CA LEU A 441 -13.84 19.26 -15.86
C LEU A 441 -13.05 20.58 -15.80
N PRO A 442 -13.31 21.51 -14.85
CA PRO A 442 -12.62 22.81 -14.85
C PRO A 442 -11.10 22.72 -14.74
N ARG A 443 -10.58 21.61 -14.22
CA ARG A 443 -9.14 21.37 -14.06
C ARG A 443 -8.55 20.40 -15.10
N ASN A 444 -9.39 19.66 -15.81
CA ASN A 444 -9.02 18.57 -16.70
C ASN A 444 -9.79 18.64 -18.02
N ALA A 445 -10.07 19.83 -18.50
CA ALA A 445 -10.96 20.09 -19.63
C ALA A 445 -10.49 19.43 -20.96
N SER A 446 -9.19 19.23 -21.14
CA SER A 446 -8.61 18.58 -22.32
C SER A 446 -8.47 17.05 -22.17
N CYS A 447 -8.91 16.44 -21.05
CA CYS A 447 -8.74 15.02 -20.80
C CYS A 447 -9.77 14.17 -21.55
N PRO A 448 -9.42 13.43 -22.61
CA PRO A 448 -10.38 12.68 -23.42
C PRO A 448 -11.07 11.57 -22.63
N ARG A 449 -10.36 10.91 -21.71
CA ARG A 449 -10.95 9.86 -20.85
C ARG A 449 -11.98 10.40 -19.87
N LEU A 450 -11.80 11.62 -19.36
CA LEU A 450 -12.76 12.27 -18.49
C LEU A 450 -14.07 12.51 -19.23
N HIS A 451 -13.99 13.10 -20.45
CA HIS A 451 -15.14 13.33 -21.31
C HIS A 451 -15.83 12.03 -21.73
N TYR A 452 -15.08 11.00 -22.10
CA TYR A 452 -15.64 9.69 -22.44
C TYR A 452 -16.44 9.08 -21.28
N ASN A 453 -15.86 9.03 -20.07
CA ASN A 453 -16.56 8.47 -18.91
C ASN A 453 -17.75 9.34 -18.48
N LEU A 454 -17.67 10.67 -18.64
CA LEU A 454 -18.82 11.55 -18.44
C LEU A 454 -19.93 11.22 -19.46
N GLY A 455 -19.60 11.04 -20.73
CA GLY A 455 -20.53 10.59 -21.78
C GLY A 455 -21.21 9.28 -21.41
N MET A 456 -20.45 8.30 -20.93
CA MET A 456 -20.99 7.02 -20.46
C MET A 456 -21.92 7.16 -19.25
N ALA A 457 -21.58 8.03 -18.29
CA ALA A 457 -22.40 8.31 -17.12
C ALA A 457 -23.71 9.00 -17.52
N LEU A 458 -23.66 9.99 -18.41
CA LEU A 458 -24.80 10.73 -18.94
C LEU A 458 -25.74 9.79 -19.73
N LEU A 459 -25.17 8.94 -20.59
CA LEU A 459 -25.92 7.95 -21.35
C LEU A 459 -26.72 7.00 -20.45
N ARG A 460 -26.05 6.44 -19.42
CA ARG A 460 -26.68 5.56 -18.44
C ARG A 460 -27.66 6.29 -17.52
N SER A 461 -27.63 7.62 -17.46
CA SER A 461 -28.57 8.48 -16.75
C SER A 461 -29.74 8.93 -17.61
N GLY A 462 -29.82 8.50 -18.90
CA GLY A 462 -30.87 8.91 -19.84
C GLY A 462 -30.68 10.32 -20.44
N ARG A 463 -29.52 10.98 -20.22
CA ARG A 463 -29.20 12.34 -20.71
C ARG A 463 -28.47 12.24 -22.04
N GLU A 464 -29.17 11.71 -23.08
CA GLU A 464 -28.53 11.33 -24.35
C GLU A 464 -27.93 12.50 -25.13
N ALA A 465 -28.54 13.69 -25.14
CA ALA A 465 -28.02 14.87 -25.83
C ALA A 465 -26.68 15.36 -25.21
N GLU A 466 -26.62 15.46 -23.91
CA GLU A 466 -25.40 15.85 -23.20
C GLU A 466 -24.31 14.75 -23.29
N SER A 467 -24.72 13.48 -23.35
CA SER A 467 -23.82 12.35 -23.59
C SER A 467 -23.13 12.47 -24.95
N LEU A 468 -23.87 12.87 -25.99
CA LEU A 468 -23.30 13.08 -27.32
C LEU A 468 -22.24 14.18 -27.29
N ASP A 469 -22.51 15.33 -26.67
CA ASP A 469 -21.54 16.41 -26.53
C ASP A 469 -20.27 15.93 -25.82
N ALA A 470 -20.42 15.18 -24.74
CA ALA A 470 -19.27 14.65 -23.99
C ALA A 470 -18.43 13.65 -24.82
N PHE A 471 -19.04 12.80 -25.65
CA PHE A 471 -18.28 11.94 -26.58
C PHE A 471 -17.58 12.75 -27.68
N GLU A 472 -18.24 13.78 -28.21
CA GLU A 472 -17.62 14.68 -29.21
C GLU A 472 -16.44 15.45 -28.62
N ASP A 473 -16.54 15.93 -27.36
CA ASP A 473 -15.43 16.55 -26.65
C ASP A 473 -14.27 15.56 -26.42
N SER A 474 -14.58 14.31 -26.08
CA SER A 474 -13.57 13.25 -26.01
C SER A 474 -12.82 13.09 -27.33
N LEU A 475 -13.52 13.08 -28.45
CA LEU A 475 -12.96 12.87 -29.80
C LEU A 475 -11.96 13.94 -30.23
N ARG A 476 -12.02 15.15 -29.67
CA ARG A 476 -11.07 16.24 -30.00
C ARG A 476 -9.63 15.88 -29.65
N HIS A 477 -9.43 15.06 -28.60
CA HIS A 477 -8.10 14.72 -28.08
C HIS A 477 -7.86 13.22 -27.96
N ALA A 478 -8.87 12.36 -28.20
CA ALA A 478 -8.75 10.92 -28.09
C ALA A 478 -7.96 10.29 -29.24
N SER A 479 -7.20 9.24 -28.93
CA SER A 479 -6.46 8.41 -29.90
C SER A 479 -6.67 6.92 -29.60
N GLY A 480 -6.28 6.05 -30.56
CA GLY A 480 -6.36 4.59 -30.40
C GLY A 480 -7.77 4.09 -30.06
N GLU A 481 -7.85 3.05 -29.24
CA GLU A 481 -9.10 2.40 -28.83
C GLU A 481 -10.13 3.37 -28.21
N LEU A 482 -9.66 4.36 -27.44
CA LEU A 482 -10.56 5.34 -26.81
C LEU A 482 -11.31 6.16 -27.87
N ARG A 483 -10.62 6.52 -28.97
CA ARG A 483 -11.23 7.24 -30.09
C ARG A 483 -12.27 6.38 -30.80
N GLU A 484 -11.96 5.11 -31.02
CA GLU A 484 -12.90 4.16 -31.65
C GLU A 484 -14.16 4.01 -30.81
N HIS A 485 -14.04 3.75 -29.52
CA HIS A 485 -15.20 3.62 -28.61
C HIS A 485 -16.01 4.94 -28.51
N ALA A 486 -15.36 6.09 -28.51
CA ALA A 486 -16.08 7.37 -28.48
C ALA A 486 -16.84 7.62 -29.79
N LEU A 487 -16.24 7.26 -30.95
CA LEU A 487 -16.90 7.33 -32.26
C LEU A 487 -18.11 6.42 -32.34
N GLU A 488 -17.99 5.17 -31.91
CA GLU A 488 -19.09 4.20 -31.91
C GLU A 488 -20.28 4.72 -31.09
N ASN A 489 -20.04 5.19 -29.86
CA ASN A 489 -21.09 5.69 -29.00
C ASN A 489 -21.75 6.98 -29.57
N ALA A 490 -20.94 7.92 -30.09
CA ALA A 490 -21.45 9.14 -30.70
C ALA A 490 -22.30 8.81 -31.98
N ALA A 491 -21.81 7.90 -32.82
CA ALA A 491 -22.52 7.47 -34.03
C ALA A 491 -23.86 6.79 -33.70
N ALA A 492 -23.90 5.93 -32.67
CA ALA A 492 -25.11 5.28 -32.19
C ALA A 492 -26.18 6.30 -31.72
N LEU A 493 -25.77 7.36 -31.03
CA LEU A 493 -26.69 8.42 -30.59
C LEU A 493 -27.20 9.25 -31.79
N LYS A 494 -26.31 9.60 -32.72
CA LYS A 494 -26.71 10.32 -33.97
C LYS A 494 -27.66 9.50 -34.81
N ALA A 495 -27.46 8.19 -34.92
CA ALA A 495 -28.39 7.29 -35.63
C ALA A 495 -29.79 7.24 -35.03
N LYS A 496 -29.94 7.49 -33.72
CA LYS A 496 -31.24 7.67 -33.04
C LYS A 496 -31.86 9.06 -33.26
N GLY A 497 -31.22 9.94 -34.00
CA GLY A 497 -31.69 11.32 -34.22
C GLY A 497 -31.38 12.28 -33.09
N ILE A 498 -30.52 11.88 -32.12
CA ILE A 498 -30.11 12.76 -31.02
C ILE A 498 -29.19 13.86 -31.56
N ARG A 499 -29.48 15.11 -31.16
CA ARG A 499 -28.61 16.27 -31.41
C ARG A 499 -27.98 16.73 -30.10
N GLY A 500 -26.72 17.16 -30.16
CA GLY A 500 -26.05 17.69 -28.99
C GLY A 500 -26.70 18.94 -28.43
N ALA A 501 -26.55 19.15 -27.13
CA ALA A 501 -27.08 20.32 -26.44
C ALA A 501 -26.22 21.59 -26.63
N GLY A 502 -25.01 21.43 -27.19
CA GLY A 502 -24.01 22.48 -27.44
C GLY A 502 -22.84 22.45 -26.44
N SER A 503 -21.66 22.09 -26.94
CA SER A 503 -20.43 21.98 -26.15
C SER A 503 -19.74 23.33 -25.93
N THR A 504 -19.20 23.57 -24.74
CA THR A 504 -18.27 24.67 -24.45
C THR A 504 -16.84 24.18 -24.60
N ALA A 505 -16.11 24.69 -25.59
CA ALA A 505 -14.74 24.33 -25.91
C ALA A 505 -13.75 24.58 -24.76
N ALA A 506 -12.83 23.67 -24.55
CA ALA A 506 -11.73 23.79 -23.60
C ALA A 506 -10.36 23.90 -24.30
N SER A 507 -9.40 24.55 -23.64
CA SER A 507 -8.04 24.78 -24.12
C SER A 507 -7.15 23.53 -24.07
N ASP A 508 -6.14 23.46 -24.93
CA ASP A 508 -5.12 22.42 -24.97
C ASP A 508 -4.32 22.32 -23.67
N GLY A 509 -4.27 21.15 -23.07
CA GLY A 509 -3.52 20.88 -21.84
C GLY A 509 -3.22 19.40 -21.63
N TYR A 510 -2.19 19.10 -20.86
CA TYR A 510 -1.79 17.75 -20.44
C TYR A 510 -2.91 17.10 -19.59
N CYS A 511 -3.29 15.85 -19.92
CA CYS A 511 -4.25 15.08 -19.14
C CYS A 511 -3.55 14.21 -18.08
N PRO A 512 -3.61 14.55 -16.77
CA PRO A 512 -2.98 13.76 -15.73
C PRO A 512 -3.67 12.40 -15.50
N LEU A 513 -4.74 12.11 -16.24
CA LEU A 513 -5.55 10.89 -16.12
C LEU A 513 -5.24 9.87 -17.23
N GLU A 514 -4.31 10.14 -18.14
CA GLU A 514 -3.98 9.24 -19.27
C GLU A 514 -3.42 7.88 -18.85
N MET A 515 -2.75 7.80 -17.70
CA MET A 515 -2.21 6.55 -17.14
C MET A 515 -3.20 5.78 -16.27
N ILE A 516 -4.49 6.05 -16.35
CA ILE A 516 -5.48 5.37 -15.54
C ILE A 516 -6.01 4.13 -16.23
N TYR A 517 -6.00 3.05 -15.43
CA TYR A 517 -6.71 1.80 -15.61
C TYR A 517 -7.88 1.91 -16.58
N ASN A 518 -7.76 1.25 -17.72
CA ASN A 518 -8.85 0.96 -18.65
C ASN A 518 -9.36 -0.44 -18.28
N PRO A 519 -10.47 -0.56 -17.57
CA PRO A 519 -11.11 -1.85 -17.40
C PRO A 519 -11.88 -2.19 -18.67
N PRO A 520 -11.96 -3.49 -19.04
CA PRO A 520 -12.78 -3.95 -20.15
C PRO A 520 -14.26 -3.63 -19.95
#